data_355d92b20fcc822c5386b4fc5c51ce20
#
_entry.id   355d92b20fcc822c5386b4fc5c51ce20
#
_cell.length_a   1.000
_cell.length_b   1.000
_cell.length_c   1.000
_cell.angle_alpha   90.00
_cell.angle_beta   90.00
_cell.angle_gamma   90.00
#
_symmetry.space_group_name_H-M   'P 1'
#
loop_
_entity.id
_entity.type
_entity.pdbx_description
1 polymer ?
#
loop_
_entity_poly.entity_id
_entity_poly.type
_entity_poly.pdbx_seq_one_letter_code
_entity_poly.pdbx_strand_id
1 'polypeptide(L)'
;MLPDYLAKAVPNPMGKRAPWYANTAPSYAGIFLWIAFYQQLAGKTITHGGLAVCFAGLVVAGLLCYALYYLVPAMLGLKTGFPLYVVGSSTFGVKGGYVMPGLLMGLLQIGWFAVATFFATDFILKGLGVHSEPRTAPFAAAGVVWGCLMAWVGAKGIQYVSKVALLLNAIPLLMLVIVFFQTAGGIGQYHVPAAQDNPFVAFTMTLAIVIGFFATAGAAGTDFGMNARNASDVRWGGLVGIALAVLVAGGLPLLSVAGAHGAHSTLAGYDYDNVIQAIGGPVASVMFFLFAIASIPATCFCAFIAGNSFSTMIPGVPRVASTLAGAAIGIALAVTGVAANLISFFTIVGASFGPICGAMAADYLLSGKRWAGPRAGINFAGYIAWAAGFVVGILPFLPLSAEVKTYVQPAALYSFFTGFVVYALLAKAGLQPKVVDMPK
;
A
#
# COMPACT_ATOMS: atom_id res chain seq x y z
N MET A 1 -34.27 -5.10 2.76
CA MET A 1 -33.53 -5.09 4.05
C MET A 1 -32.09 -4.79 3.77
N LEU A 2 -31.47 -3.87 4.52
CA LEU A 2 -30.05 -3.57 4.39
C LEU A 2 -29.20 -4.69 5.00
N PRO A 3 -28.03 -5.00 4.40
CA PRO A 3 -27.06 -5.90 5.03
C PRO A 3 -26.59 -5.40 6.40
N ASP A 4 -26.19 -6.32 7.27
CA ASP A 4 -25.77 -6.02 8.65
C ASP A 4 -24.62 -4.98 8.72
N TYR A 5 -23.66 -5.04 7.80
CA TYR A 5 -22.53 -4.10 7.78
C TYR A 5 -22.94 -2.64 7.53
N LEU A 6 -24.13 -2.43 6.96
CA LEU A 6 -24.74 -1.10 6.79
C LEU A 6 -25.77 -0.81 7.89
N ALA A 7 -26.62 -1.79 8.20
CA ALA A 7 -27.68 -1.61 9.20
C ALA A 7 -27.15 -1.31 10.61
N LYS A 8 -25.96 -1.84 10.95
CA LYS A 8 -25.28 -1.66 12.23
C LYS A 8 -24.16 -0.59 12.19
N ALA A 9 -23.98 0.09 11.04
CA ALA A 9 -22.94 1.10 10.91
C ALA A 9 -23.24 2.34 11.76
N VAL A 10 -22.30 2.72 12.61
CA VAL A 10 -22.37 3.94 13.43
C VAL A 10 -21.28 4.89 13.01
N PRO A 11 -21.62 6.14 12.67
CA PRO A 11 -20.61 7.13 12.27
C PRO A 11 -19.70 7.50 13.45
N ASN A 12 -18.41 7.68 13.19
CA ASN A 12 -17.47 8.12 14.20
C ASN A 12 -17.81 9.56 14.65
N PRO A 13 -18.14 9.79 15.95
CA PRO A 13 -18.58 11.08 16.44
C PRO A 13 -17.44 12.11 16.41
N MET A 14 -17.78 13.37 16.16
CA MET A 14 -16.80 14.48 16.05
C MET A 14 -15.87 14.59 17.27
N GLY A 15 -16.38 14.34 18.48
CA GLY A 15 -15.60 14.42 19.72
C GLY A 15 -14.48 13.38 19.88
N LYS A 16 -14.46 12.34 19.04
CA LYS A 16 -13.42 11.28 19.03
C LYS A 16 -12.39 11.45 17.92
N ARG A 17 -12.49 12.54 17.15
CA ARG A 17 -11.60 12.79 16.00
C ARG A 17 -10.32 13.53 16.41
N ALA A 18 -9.23 13.24 15.71
CA ALA A 18 -7.90 13.73 16.04
C ALA A 18 -7.33 14.69 14.97
N PRO A 19 -6.37 15.57 15.33
CA PRO A 19 -5.68 16.40 14.35
C PRO A 19 -4.79 15.58 13.44
N TRP A 20 -4.48 16.12 12.25
CA TRP A 20 -3.70 15.45 11.22
C TRP A 20 -2.35 14.91 11.69
N TYR A 21 -1.65 15.66 12.54
CA TYR A 21 -0.33 15.28 13.09
C TYR A 21 -0.38 14.16 14.13
N ALA A 22 -1.54 13.86 14.69
CA ALA A 22 -1.75 12.75 15.63
C ALA A 22 -2.49 11.54 15.01
N ASN A 23 -2.95 11.65 13.76
CA ASN A 23 -3.72 10.61 13.08
C ASN A 23 -3.11 10.29 11.71
N THR A 24 -3.44 11.09 10.69
CA THR A 24 -3.22 10.76 9.27
C THR A 24 -1.75 10.77 8.89
N ALA A 25 -1.02 11.86 9.25
CA ALA A 25 0.36 12.00 8.80
C ALA A 25 1.30 10.93 9.37
N PRO A 26 1.34 10.65 10.69
CA PRO A 26 2.23 9.62 11.21
C PRO A 26 1.86 8.21 10.72
N SER A 27 0.57 7.96 10.48
CA SER A 27 0.13 6.65 9.97
C SER A 27 0.60 6.40 8.55
N TYR A 28 0.40 7.35 7.64
CA TYR A 28 0.87 7.20 6.26
C TYR A 28 2.39 7.28 6.14
N ALA A 29 3.05 8.14 6.90
CA ALA A 29 4.51 8.16 6.95
C ALA A 29 5.07 6.79 7.38
N GLY A 30 4.46 6.16 8.38
CA GLY A 30 4.84 4.80 8.81
C GLY A 30 4.66 3.75 7.71
N ILE A 31 3.63 3.87 6.85
CA ILE A 31 3.44 2.98 5.70
C ILE A 31 4.61 3.13 4.71
N PHE A 32 5.00 4.36 4.34
CA PHE A 32 6.10 4.58 3.39
C PHE A 32 7.49 4.31 3.99
N LEU A 33 7.65 4.47 5.30
CA LEU A 33 8.91 4.13 5.99
C LEU A 33 9.15 2.61 6.11
N TRP A 34 8.15 1.79 5.80
CA TRP A 34 8.33 0.35 5.77
C TRP A 34 9.17 -0.07 4.58
N ILE A 35 10.19 -0.91 4.82
CA ILE A 35 11.20 -1.29 3.83
C ILE A 35 10.63 -1.90 2.53
N ALA A 36 9.47 -2.56 2.59
CA ALA A 36 8.80 -3.09 1.41
C ALA A 36 8.54 -2.03 0.33
N PHE A 37 8.41 -0.75 0.71
CA PHE A 37 8.21 0.33 -0.25
C PHE A 37 9.46 0.58 -1.12
N TYR A 38 10.63 0.60 -0.52
CA TYR A 38 11.85 1.03 -1.19
C TYR A 38 12.85 -0.09 -1.45
N GLN A 39 12.58 -1.33 -1.01
CA GLN A 39 13.50 -2.46 -1.17
C GLN A 39 13.95 -2.66 -2.61
N GLN A 40 13.02 -2.66 -3.56
CA GLN A 40 13.29 -2.87 -4.99
C GLN A 40 13.15 -1.59 -5.84
N LEU A 41 13.00 -0.43 -5.20
CA LEU A 41 12.75 0.83 -5.90
C LEU A 41 13.92 1.21 -6.81
N ALA A 42 15.13 1.22 -6.28
CA ALA A 42 16.33 1.66 -6.99
C ALA A 42 16.64 0.81 -8.23
N GLY A 43 16.50 -0.51 -8.12
CA GLY A 43 16.79 -1.45 -9.21
C GLY A 43 15.89 -1.32 -10.43
N LYS A 44 14.76 -0.62 -10.32
CA LYS A 44 13.82 -0.37 -11.41
C LYS A 44 13.74 1.09 -11.84
N THR A 45 14.49 1.95 -11.18
CA THR A 45 14.41 3.41 -11.39
C THR A 45 15.77 4.04 -11.70
N ILE A 46 16.67 4.17 -10.71
CA ILE A 46 17.95 4.86 -10.94
C ILE A 46 18.85 4.15 -11.96
N THR A 47 18.68 2.85 -12.15
CA THR A 47 19.38 2.10 -13.21
C THR A 47 18.98 2.50 -14.62
N HIS A 48 17.83 3.17 -14.80
CA HIS A 48 17.28 3.57 -16.09
C HIS A 48 17.35 5.09 -16.34
N GLY A 49 17.55 5.92 -15.33
CA GLY A 49 17.55 7.35 -15.57
C GLY A 49 17.87 8.18 -14.35
N GLY A 50 19.02 8.22 -13.88
CA GLY A 50 19.58 9.13 -12.89
C GLY A 50 18.68 9.61 -11.73
N LEU A 51 19.31 10.08 -10.67
CA LEU A 51 18.60 10.53 -9.45
C LEU A 51 17.58 11.65 -9.71
N ALA A 52 17.93 12.64 -10.55
CA ALA A 52 17.04 13.79 -10.78
C ALA A 52 15.68 13.37 -11.38
N VAL A 53 15.67 12.45 -12.33
CA VAL A 53 14.46 11.92 -12.96
C VAL A 53 13.64 11.13 -11.94
N CYS A 54 14.29 10.30 -11.12
CA CYS A 54 13.64 9.52 -10.09
C CYS A 54 13.03 10.41 -9.00
N PHE A 55 13.72 11.48 -8.59
CA PHE A 55 13.17 12.46 -7.65
C PHE A 55 11.97 13.22 -8.23
N ALA A 56 12.02 13.62 -9.49
CA ALA A 56 10.84 14.17 -10.17
C ALA A 56 9.69 13.17 -10.18
N GLY A 57 9.97 11.90 -10.45
CA GLY A 57 9.01 10.81 -10.36
C GLY A 57 8.40 10.65 -8.95
N LEU A 58 9.21 10.71 -7.89
CA LEU A 58 8.72 10.64 -6.50
C LEU A 58 7.80 11.81 -6.15
N VAL A 59 8.16 13.04 -6.53
CA VAL A 59 7.32 14.22 -6.30
C VAL A 59 5.98 14.08 -7.00
N VAL A 60 5.99 13.73 -8.29
CA VAL A 60 4.75 13.57 -9.07
C VAL A 60 3.93 12.41 -8.53
N ALA A 61 4.53 11.25 -8.25
CA ALA A 61 3.83 10.10 -7.70
C ALA A 61 3.21 10.39 -6.32
N GLY A 62 3.94 11.07 -5.42
CA GLY A 62 3.42 11.47 -4.12
C GLY A 62 2.21 12.41 -4.22
N LEU A 63 2.27 13.38 -5.14
CA LEU A 63 1.13 14.28 -5.41
C LEU A 63 -0.05 13.55 -6.05
N LEU A 64 0.18 12.60 -6.95
CA LEU A 64 -0.88 11.77 -7.55
C LEU A 64 -1.52 10.84 -6.51
N CYS A 65 -0.72 10.21 -5.65
CA CYS A 65 -1.22 9.42 -4.52
C CYS A 65 -2.11 10.27 -3.60
N TYR A 66 -1.66 11.47 -3.25
CA TYR A 66 -2.43 12.41 -2.44
C TYR A 66 -3.74 12.82 -3.12
N ALA A 67 -3.66 13.33 -4.37
CA ALA A 67 -4.80 13.96 -5.03
C ALA A 67 -5.84 12.96 -5.54
N LEU A 68 -5.40 11.84 -6.13
CA LEU A 68 -6.27 10.90 -6.81
C LEU A 68 -6.72 9.75 -5.92
N TYR A 69 -5.80 9.18 -5.15
CA TYR A 69 -6.10 7.98 -4.37
C TYR A 69 -6.61 8.28 -2.96
N TYR A 70 -6.09 9.34 -2.31
CA TYR A 70 -6.40 9.63 -0.91
C TYR A 70 -7.49 10.69 -0.71
N LEU A 71 -7.41 11.83 -1.42
CA LEU A 71 -8.19 13.02 -1.05
C LEU A 71 -9.71 12.79 -1.09
N VAL A 72 -10.22 12.12 -2.13
CA VAL A 72 -11.66 11.84 -2.25
C VAL A 72 -12.13 10.82 -1.22
N PRO A 73 -11.50 9.62 -1.08
CA PRO A 73 -11.83 8.70 0.02
C PRO A 73 -11.81 9.36 1.39
N ALA A 74 -10.78 10.14 1.71
CA ALA A 74 -10.66 10.80 3.01
C ALA A 74 -11.73 11.87 3.25
N MET A 75 -12.09 12.64 2.22
CA MET A 75 -13.20 13.61 2.32
C MET A 75 -14.55 12.92 2.50
N LEU A 76 -14.76 11.77 1.87
CA LEU A 76 -15.95 10.94 2.10
C LEU A 76 -16.00 10.44 3.55
N GLY A 77 -14.89 9.90 4.07
CA GLY A 77 -14.77 9.49 5.47
C GLY A 77 -15.04 10.63 6.45
N LEU A 78 -14.43 11.81 6.22
CA LEU A 78 -14.66 13.01 7.04
C LEU A 78 -16.14 13.40 7.11
N LYS A 79 -16.80 13.45 5.95
CA LYS A 79 -18.19 13.92 5.83
C LYS A 79 -19.22 12.94 6.40
N THR A 80 -18.94 11.63 6.28
CA THR A 80 -19.87 10.58 6.69
C THR A 80 -19.57 10.02 8.08
N GLY A 81 -18.32 10.05 8.50
CA GLY A 81 -17.86 9.33 9.70
C GLY A 81 -17.77 7.83 9.51
N PHE A 82 -17.93 7.31 8.29
CA PHE A 82 -17.99 5.89 7.99
C PHE A 82 -16.69 5.36 7.35
N PRO A 83 -16.37 4.07 7.57
CA PRO A 83 -15.22 3.41 6.95
C PRO A 83 -15.46 3.06 5.49
N LEU A 84 -14.40 2.62 4.81
CA LEU A 84 -14.36 2.35 3.38
C LEU A 84 -15.48 1.43 2.88
N TYR A 85 -15.76 0.33 3.57
CA TYR A 85 -16.77 -0.64 3.13
C TYR A 85 -18.22 -0.09 3.20
N VAL A 86 -18.51 0.83 4.13
CA VAL A 86 -19.80 1.52 4.19
C VAL A 86 -19.89 2.56 3.08
N VAL A 87 -18.88 3.40 2.95
CA VAL A 87 -18.83 4.48 1.94
C VAL A 87 -18.88 3.89 0.52
N GLY A 88 -18.17 2.80 0.28
CA GLY A 88 -18.12 2.10 -1.01
C GLY A 88 -19.47 1.55 -1.48
N SER A 89 -20.46 1.40 -0.59
CA SER A 89 -21.80 0.96 -0.97
C SER A 89 -22.55 1.94 -1.89
N SER A 90 -22.14 3.19 -1.94
CA SER A 90 -22.59 4.15 -2.95
C SER A 90 -22.10 3.77 -4.35
N THR A 91 -20.81 3.45 -4.47
CA THR A 91 -20.16 3.16 -5.75
C THR A 91 -20.45 1.74 -6.26
N PHE A 92 -20.54 0.75 -5.36
CA PHE A 92 -20.67 -0.67 -5.72
C PHE A 92 -22.03 -1.30 -5.38
N GLY A 93 -22.88 -0.60 -4.65
CA GLY A 93 -24.18 -1.07 -4.18
C GLY A 93 -24.11 -1.84 -2.86
N VAL A 94 -25.25 -1.98 -2.17
CA VAL A 94 -25.31 -2.62 -0.84
C VAL A 94 -24.92 -4.10 -0.85
N LYS A 95 -25.19 -4.82 -1.95
CA LYS A 95 -24.73 -6.19 -2.13
C LYS A 95 -23.32 -6.23 -2.74
N GLY A 96 -23.01 -5.31 -3.65
CA GLY A 96 -21.71 -5.20 -4.26
C GLY A 96 -20.61 -4.83 -3.27
N GLY A 97 -20.91 -4.03 -2.24
CA GLY A 97 -19.98 -3.65 -1.19
C GLY A 97 -19.38 -4.82 -0.40
N TYR A 98 -20.04 -5.99 -0.39
CA TYR A 98 -19.44 -7.20 0.19
C TYR A 98 -18.14 -7.61 -0.50
N VAL A 99 -18.10 -7.52 -1.81
CA VAL A 99 -16.91 -7.91 -2.59
C VAL A 99 -15.98 -6.73 -2.77
N MET A 100 -16.54 -5.57 -3.18
CA MET A 100 -15.76 -4.36 -3.47
C MET A 100 -16.26 -3.17 -2.65
N PRO A 101 -15.42 -2.64 -1.75
CA PRO A 101 -14.03 -3.02 -1.44
C PRO A 101 -13.87 -4.11 -0.37
N GLY A 102 -14.96 -4.63 0.20
CA GLY A 102 -14.96 -5.48 1.38
C GLY A 102 -13.98 -6.67 1.33
N LEU A 103 -14.36 -7.76 0.69
CA LEU A 103 -13.52 -8.97 0.63
C LEU A 103 -12.20 -8.73 -0.11
N LEU A 104 -12.19 -7.88 -1.14
CA LEU A 104 -10.99 -7.58 -1.90
C LEU A 104 -9.91 -6.92 -1.02
N MET A 105 -10.30 -6.02 -0.12
CA MET A 105 -9.35 -5.46 0.87
C MET A 105 -8.74 -6.57 1.73
N GLY A 106 -9.56 -7.49 2.24
CA GLY A 106 -9.07 -8.61 3.04
C GLY A 106 -8.09 -9.50 2.31
N LEU A 107 -8.37 -9.84 1.05
CA LEU A 107 -7.47 -10.65 0.21
C LEU A 107 -6.12 -9.98 -0.02
N LEU A 108 -6.10 -8.68 -0.34
CA LEU A 108 -4.84 -7.96 -0.52
C LEU A 108 -4.08 -7.77 0.79
N GLN A 109 -4.78 -7.67 1.92
CA GLN A 109 -4.10 -7.63 3.23
C GLN A 109 -3.43 -8.96 3.60
N ILE A 110 -3.94 -10.10 3.12
CA ILE A 110 -3.22 -11.38 3.21
C ILE A 110 -1.91 -11.31 2.41
N GLY A 111 -1.95 -10.74 1.20
CA GLY A 111 -0.75 -10.50 0.40
C GLY A 111 0.27 -9.57 1.11
N TRP A 112 -0.19 -8.46 1.69
CA TRP A 112 0.66 -7.57 2.49
C TRP A 112 1.25 -8.24 3.73
N PHE A 113 0.49 -9.09 4.41
CA PHE A 113 0.97 -9.90 5.52
C PHE A 113 2.05 -10.88 5.07
N ALA A 114 1.88 -11.51 3.89
CA ALA A 114 2.87 -12.39 3.30
C ALA A 114 4.18 -11.66 2.99
N VAL A 115 4.10 -10.49 2.35
CA VAL A 115 5.25 -9.62 2.08
C VAL A 115 5.99 -9.25 3.37
N ALA A 116 5.26 -8.80 4.39
CA ALA A 116 5.85 -8.41 5.67
C ALA A 116 6.53 -9.59 6.38
N THR A 117 5.90 -10.76 6.35
CA THR A 117 6.45 -11.99 6.92
C THR A 117 7.71 -12.44 6.17
N PHE A 118 7.70 -12.37 4.84
CA PHE A 118 8.85 -12.73 4.00
C PHE A 118 10.08 -11.88 4.34
N PHE A 119 9.96 -10.57 4.24
CA PHE A 119 11.11 -9.68 4.46
C PHE A 119 11.59 -9.66 5.91
N ALA A 120 10.68 -9.75 6.89
CA ALA A 120 11.10 -9.89 8.27
C ALA A 120 11.90 -11.20 8.52
N THR A 121 11.47 -12.30 7.90
CA THR A 121 12.16 -13.59 7.98
C THR A 121 13.54 -13.50 7.34
N ASP A 122 13.64 -12.95 6.14
CA ASP A 122 14.89 -12.77 5.42
C ASP A 122 15.88 -11.91 6.23
N PHE A 123 15.41 -10.81 6.80
CA PHE A 123 16.23 -9.92 7.62
C PHE A 123 16.66 -10.56 8.95
N ILE A 124 15.82 -11.34 9.61
CA ILE A 124 16.21 -12.09 10.81
C ILE A 124 17.34 -13.05 10.48
N LEU A 125 17.22 -13.80 9.38
CA LEU A 125 18.24 -14.75 8.98
C LEU A 125 19.55 -14.07 8.55
N LYS A 126 19.47 -12.98 7.76
CA LYS A 126 20.63 -12.15 7.44
C LYS A 126 21.30 -11.55 8.68
N GLY A 127 20.52 -11.11 9.65
CA GLY A 127 21.01 -10.61 10.94
C GLY A 127 21.74 -11.67 11.77
N LEU A 128 21.30 -12.92 11.66
CA LEU A 128 21.98 -14.09 12.28
C LEU A 128 23.19 -14.61 11.48
N GLY A 129 23.47 -14.04 10.30
CA GLY A 129 24.51 -14.55 9.39
C GLY A 129 24.14 -15.87 8.72
N VAL A 130 22.86 -16.22 8.69
CA VAL A 130 22.35 -17.44 8.07
C VAL A 130 21.94 -17.16 6.64
N HIS A 131 22.70 -17.65 5.68
CA HIS A 131 22.30 -17.63 4.26
C HIS A 131 21.24 -18.71 4.02
N SER A 132 20.02 -18.29 3.75
CA SER A 132 18.90 -19.21 3.59
C SER A 132 17.91 -18.69 2.55
N GLU A 133 17.61 -19.55 1.60
CA GLU A 133 16.68 -19.27 0.52
C GLU A 133 15.23 -19.68 0.91
N PRO A 134 14.20 -19.08 0.30
CA PRO A 134 12.83 -19.57 0.43
C PRO A 134 12.73 -21.07 0.16
N ARG A 135 11.78 -21.74 0.80
CA ARG A 135 11.54 -23.21 0.78
C ARG A 135 12.59 -24.06 1.51
N THR A 136 13.64 -23.47 2.05
CA THR A 136 14.57 -24.19 2.94
C THR A 136 14.00 -24.31 4.36
N ALA A 137 14.45 -25.31 5.11
CA ALA A 137 13.95 -25.54 6.47
C ALA A 137 14.20 -24.35 7.42
N PRO A 138 15.39 -23.69 7.44
CA PRO A 138 15.61 -22.52 8.28
C PRO A 138 14.69 -21.36 7.95
N PHE A 139 14.48 -21.07 6.64
CA PHE A 139 13.59 -19.99 6.20
C PHE A 139 12.13 -20.29 6.58
N ALA A 140 11.67 -21.52 6.35
CA ALA A 140 10.32 -21.93 6.70
C ALA A 140 10.08 -21.88 8.22
N ALA A 141 11.01 -22.36 9.01
CA ALA A 141 10.89 -22.34 10.48
C ALA A 141 10.82 -20.92 11.04
N ALA A 142 11.73 -20.04 10.61
CA ALA A 142 11.73 -18.64 11.02
C ALA A 142 10.46 -17.90 10.56
N GLY A 143 10.01 -18.12 9.31
CA GLY A 143 8.81 -17.51 8.74
C GLY A 143 7.52 -17.96 9.42
N VAL A 144 7.41 -19.25 9.76
CA VAL A 144 6.26 -19.77 10.50
C VAL A 144 6.22 -19.18 11.92
N VAL A 145 7.34 -19.18 12.64
CA VAL A 145 7.42 -18.62 14.00
C VAL A 145 7.05 -17.14 13.98
N TRP A 146 7.67 -16.35 13.10
CA TRP A 146 7.39 -14.93 12.98
C TRP A 146 5.93 -14.66 12.61
N GLY A 147 5.44 -15.32 11.54
CA GLY A 147 4.07 -15.13 11.06
C GLY A 147 3.02 -15.51 12.10
N CYS A 148 3.20 -16.62 12.83
CA CYS A 148 2.29 -17.02 13.91
C CYS A 148 2.27 -16.00 15.05
N LEU A 149 3.42 -15.48 15.47
CA LEU A 149 3.50 -14.44 16.51
C LEU A 149 2.76 -13.16 16.08
N MET A 150 3.00 -12.70 14.86
CA MET A 150 2.36 -11.49 14.33
C MET A 150 0.86 -11.67 14.13
N ALA A 151 0.43 -12.84 13.64
CA ALA A 151 -0.98 -13.19 13.51
C ALA A 151 -1.70 -13.19 14.86
N TRP A 152 -1.06 -13.73 15.88
CA TRP A 152 -1.60 -13.77 17.25
C TRP A 152 -1.78 -12.34 17.81
N VAL A 153 -0.80 -11.45 17.64
CA VAL A 153 -0.91 -10.04 18.04
C VAL A 153 -2.03 -9.33 17.26
N GLY A 154 -2.09 -9.53 15.94
CA GLY A 154 -3.16 -8.98 15.09
C GLY A 154 -4.55 -9.48 15.51
N ALA A 155 -4.68 -10.75 15.88
CA ALA A 155 -5.94 -11.33 16.35
C ALA A 155 -6.40 -10.73 17.69
N LYS A 156 -5.49 -10.27 18.57
CA LYS A 156 -5.85 -9.59 19.82
C LYS A 156 -6.51 -8.22 19.61
N GLY A 157 -6.20 -7.53 18.51
CA GLY A 157 -6.90 -6.32 18.09
C GLY A 157 -6.04 -5.06 18.02
N ILE A 158 -6.65 -4.01 17.44
CA ILE A 158 -6.00 -2.75 17.05
C ILE A 158 -5.28 -2.04 18.21
N GLN A 159 -5.79 -2.14 19.43
CA GLN A 159 -5.21 -1.47 20.59
C GLN A 159 -3.80 -1.98 20.96
N TYR A 160 -3.50 -3.24 20.66
CA TYR A 160 -2.17 -3.81 20.82
C TYR A 160 -1.25 -3.40 19.67
N VAL A 161 -1.77 -3.44 18.45
CA VAL A 161 -1.02 -3.05 17.24
C VAL A 161 -0.62 -1.58 17.30
N SER A 162 -1.54 -0.68 17.69
CA SER A 162 -1.28 0.76 17.74
C SER A 162 -0.24 1.16 18.80
N LYS A 163 -0.22 0.51 19.96
CA LYS A 163 0.80 0.75 20.99
C LYS A 163 2.21 0.41 20.48
N VAL A 164 2.33 -0.71 19.79
CA VAL A 164 3.60 -1.16 19.20
C VAL A 164 4.02 -0.21 18.07
N ALA A 165 3.10 0.19 17.19
CA ALA A 165 3.38 1.08 16.07
C ALA A 165 3.95 2.44 16.50
N LEU A 166 3.43 3.03 17.56
CA LEU A 166 3.84 4.35 18.05
C LEU A 166 5.32 4.39 18.42
N LEU A 167 5.85 3.32 18.98
CA LEU A 167 7.25 3.21 19.39
C LEU A 167 8.16 2.85 18.20
N LEU A 168 7.70 1.99 17.29
CA LEU A 168 8.55 1.37 16.28
C LEU A 168 8.65 2.19 14.97
N ASN A 169 7.74 3.11 14.70
CA ASN A 169 7.77 3.89 13.45
C ASN A 169 8.97 4.84 13.31
N ALA A 170 9.63 5.21 14.41
CA ALA A 170 10.85 6.04 14.37
C ALA A 170 12.08 5.24 13.88
N ILE A 171 12.10 3.92 14.09
CA ILE A 171 13.26 3.07 13.76
C ILE A 171 13.60 3.12 12.26
N PRO A 172 12.67 2.88 11.31
CA PRO A 172 13.02 2.89 9.90
C PRO A 172 13.53 4.26 9.43
N LEU A 173 12.98 5.36 9.91
CA LEU A 173 13.49 6.69 9.54
C LEU A 173 14.93 6.89 10.03
N LEU A 174 15.22 6.53 11.27
CA LEU A 174 16.57 6.62 11.81
C LEU A 174 17.55 5.75 10.99
N MET A 175 17.13 4.52 10.64
CA MET A 175 17.94 3.62 9.82
C MET A 175 18.22 4.22 8.43
N LEU A 176 17.21 4.78 7.76
CA LEU A 176 17.38 5.44 6.46
C LEU A 176 18.40 6.59 6.54
N VAL A 177 18.33 7.40 7.59
CA VAL A 177 19.26 8.52 7.80
C VAL A 177 20.68 8.01 8.05
N ILE A 178 20.85 6.97 8.87
CA ILE A 178 22.18 6.38 9.17
C ILE A 178 22.79 5.82 7.88
N VAL A 179 22.05 5.01 7.11
CA VAL A 179 22.55 4.42 5.86
C VAL A 179 22.88 5.50 4.84
N PHE A 180 22.04 6.54 4.73
CA PHE A 180 22.32 7.68 3.87
C PHE A 180 23.68 8.34 4.19
N PHE A 181 23.94 8.67 5.45
CA PHE A 181 25.21 9.31 5.82
C PHE A 181 26.42 8.41 5.59
N GLN A 182 26.28 7.09 5.69
CA GLN A 182 27.37 6.16 5.41
C GLN A 182 27.70 6.02 3.91
N THR A 183 26.73 6.31 3.03
CA THR A 183 26.88 6.13 1.59
C THR A 183 26.94 7.44 0.81
N ALA A 184 26.64 8.57 1.43
CA ALA A 184 26.50 9.88 0.78
C ALA A 184 27.76 10.32 -0.01
N GLY A 185 28.96 9.93 0.44
CA GLY A 185 30.23 10.28 -0.22
C GLY A 185 30.37 9.77 -1.65
N GLY A 186 29.68 8.68 -2.00
CA GLY A 186 29.72 8.09 -3.34
C GLY A 186 28.67 8.65 -4.32
N ILE A 187 27.72 9.47 -3.87
CA ILE A 187 26.60 9.93 -4.72
C ILE A 187 27.08 10.63 -6.00
N GLY A 188 28.10 11.49 -5.89
CA GLY A 188 28.66 12.22 -7.03
C GLY A 188 29.39 11.35 -8.05
N GLN A 189 29.70 10.10 -7.71
CA GLN A 189 30.38 9.13 -8.55
C GLN A 189 29.41 8.13 -9.20
N TYR A 190 28.14 8.19 -8.86
CA TYR A 190 27.13 7.31 -9.44
C TYR A 190 26.82 7.71 -10.88
N HIS A 191 26.92 6.75 -11.78
CA HIS A 191 26.53 6.90 -13.18
C HIS A 191 25.49 5.83 -13.55
N VAL A 192 24.50 6.25 -14.34
CA VAL A 192 23.50 5.32 -14.90
C VAL A 192 24.22 4.36 -15.85
N PRO A 193 23.95 3.02 -15.77
CA PRO A 193 24.51 2.08 -16.74
C PRO A 193 24.05 2.43 -18.16
N ALA A 194 25.01 2.77 -19.06
CA ALA A 194 24.72 3.29 -20.40
C ALA A 194 23.77 2.39 -21.22
N ALA A 195 23.85 1.07 -21.05
CA ALA A 195 22.99 0.11 -21.74
C ALA A 195 21.52 0.16 -21.31
N GLN A 196 21.19 0.82 -20.21
CA GLN A 196 19.85 0.88 -19.63
C GLN A 196 19.29 2.30 -19.55
N ASP A 197 20.06 3.31 -19.96
CA ASP A 197 19.67 4.72 -19.80
C ASP A 197 18.42 5.05 -20.63
N ASN A 198 17.31 5.17 -19.93
CA ASN A 198 16.01 5.55 -20.47
C ASN A 198 15.23 6.33 -19.40
N PRO A 199 15.34 7.67 -19.37
CA PRO A 199 14.69 8.51 -18.38
C PRO A 199 13.16 8.34 -18.33
N PHE A 200 12.53 8.05 -19.45
CA PHE A 200 11.09 7.80 -19.50
C PHE A 200 10.71 6.53 -18.71
N VAL A 201 11.47 5.45 -18.87
CA VAL A 201 11.29 4.23 -18.07
C VAL A 201 11.51 4.51 -16.59
N ALA A 202 12.58 5.20 -16.22
CA ALA A 202 12.85 5.56 -14.83
C ALA A 202 11.69 6.34 -14.20
N PHE A 203 11.18 7.34 -14.89
CA PHE A 203 10.07 8.16 -14.43
C PHE A 203 8.78 7.35 -14.27
N THR A 204 8.37 6.63 -15.32
CA THR A 204 7.11 5.87 -15.32
C THR A 204 7.13 4.69 -14.36
N MET A 205 8.28 4.03 -14.19
CA MET A 205 8.45 2.98 -13.17
C MET A 205 8.43 3.53 -11.75
N THR A 206 8.99 4.71 -11.51
CA THR A 206 8.86 5.38 -10.21
C THR A 206 7.38 5.62 -9.87
N LEU A 207 6.59 6.15 -10.82
CA LEU A 207 5.16 6.32 -10.63
C LEU A 207 4.45 4.98 -10.40
N ALA A 208 4.77 3.96 -11.18
CA ALA A 208 4.14 2.64 -11.09
C ALA A 208 4.37 1.99 -9.73
N ILE A 209 5.59 2.03 -9.20
CA ILE A 209 5.95 1.45 -7.92
C ILE A 209 5.25 2.21 -6.78
N VAL A 210 5.37 3.54 -6.75
CA VAL A 210 4.80 4.36 -5.66
C VAL A 210 3.28 4.26 -5.63
N ILE A 211 2.62 4.41 -6.78
CA ILE A 211 1.15 4.36 -6.86
C ILE A 211 0.65 2.93 -6.59
N GLY A 212 1.31 1.92 -7.16
CA GLY A 212 0.97 0.52 -6.93
C GLY A 212 1.06 0.14 -5.46
N PHE A 213 2.16 0.50 -4.80
CA PHE A 213 2.33 0.32 -3.35
C PHE A 213 1.20 1.00 -2.55
N PHE A 214 0.82 2.21 -2.93
CA PHE A 214 -0.09 3.05 -2.15
C PHE A 214 -1.59 2.76 -2.38
N ALA A 215 -1.99 2.13 -3.45
CA ALA A 215 -3.39 2.10 -3.91
C ALA A 215 -4.39 1.58 -2.86
N THR A 216 -4.06 0.54 -2.09
CA THR A 216 -4.91 0.07 -0.97
C THR A 216 -4.96 1.07 0.18
N ALA A 217 -3.82 1.66 0.52
CA ALA A 217 -3.73 2.67 1.58
C ALA A 217 -4.47 3.96 1.19
N GLY A 218 -4.46 4.32 -0.11
CA GLY A 218 -5.23 5.42 -0.66
C GLY A 218 -6.73 5.23 -0.49
N ALA A 219 -7.27 4.07 -0.86
CA ALA A 219 -8.67 3.72 -0.66
C ALA A 219 -9.06 3.73 0.83
N ALA A 220 -8.19 3.22 1.70
CA ALA A 220 -8.34 3.29 3.15
C ALA A 220 -8.29 4.73 3.70
N GLY A 221 -8.08 5.73 2.85
CA GLY A 221 -8.21 7.14 3.20
C GLY A 221 -9.55 7.48 3.86
N THR A 222 -10.61 6.75 3.54
CA THR A 222 -11.91 6.85 4.25
C THR A 222 -11.77 6.60 5.73
N ASP A 223 -11.05 5.56 6.12
CA ASP A 223 -10.85 5.16 7.51
C ASP A 223 -10.00 6.17 8.30
N PHE A 224 -9.07 6.84 7.62
CA PHE A 224 -8.32 7.95 8.21
C PHE A 224 -9.14 9.25 8.23
N GLY A 225 -9.88 9.52 7.15
CA GLY A 225 -10.72 10.71 7.03
C GLY A 225 -11.86 10.76 8.04
N MET A 226 -12.48 9.62 8.38
CA MET A 226 -13.52 9.56 9.41
C MET A 226 -13.00 9.91 10.81
N ASN A 227 -11.69 9.87 11.02
CA ASN A 227 -11.02 10.26 12.25
C ASN A 227 -10.45 11.69 12.20
N ALA A 228 -10.54 12.39 11.07
CA ALA A 228 -10.09 13.78 10.93
C ALA A 228 -11.17 14.75 11.47
N ARG A 229 -10.75 15.86 12.11
CA ARG A 229 -11.66 16.85 12.69
C ARG A 229 -12.32 17.73 11.62
N ASN A 230 -11.58 18.06 10.56
CA ASN A 230 -12.01 18.97 9.51
C ASN A 230 -11.26 18.75 8.19
N ALA A 231 -11.66 19.49 7.14
CA ALA A 231 -11.05 19.37 5.82
C ALA A 231 -9.56 19.79 5.76
N SER A 232 -9.13 20.70 6.65
CA SER A 232 -7.73 21.10 6.74
C SER A 232 -6.88 19.95 7.28
N ASP A 233 -7.39 19.21 8.29
CA ASP A 233 -6.72 18.01 8.82
C ASP A 233 -6.60 16.91 7.75
N VAL A 234 -7.60 16.74 6.88
CA VAL A 234 -7.51 15.81 5.74
C VAL A 234 -6.41 16.25 4.77
N ARG A 235 -6.40 17.54 4.38
CA ARG A 235 -5.45 18.05 3.39
C ARG A 235 -4.00 17.99 3.88
N TRP A 236 -3.73 18.56 5.06
CA TRP A 236 -2.38 18.57 5.62
C TRP A 236 -1.90 17.16 5.99
N GLY A 237 -2.79 16.34 6.54
CA GLY A 237 -2.47 14.94 6.84
C GLY A 237 -2.05 14.16 5.61
N GLY A 238 -2.74 14.34 4.49
CA GLY A 238 -2.37 13.71 3.23
C GLY A 238 -1.12 14.32 2.60
N LEU A 239 -0.98 15.65 2.59
CA LEU A 239 0.18 16.31 1.98
C LEU A 239 1.48 15.93 2.70
N VAL A 240 1.48 15.94 4.03
CA VAL A 240 2.66 15.59 4.83
C VAL A 240 2.85 14.08 4.92
N GLY A 241 1.78 13.33 5.21
CA GLY A 241 1.87 11.88 5.42
C GLY A 241 2.04 11.08 4.13
N ILE A 242 1.70 11.65 2.96
CA ILE A 242 1.81 10.97 1.68
C ILE A 242 2.86 11.65 0.79
N ALA A 243 2.61 12.88 0.31
CA ALA A 243 3.50 13.49 -0.68
C ALA A 243 4.91 13.72 -0.13
N LEU A 244 5.05 14.31 1.06
CA LEU A 244 6.36 14.50 1.69
C LEU A 244 6.97 13.17 2.14
N ALA A 245 6.16 12.25 2.68
CA ALA A 245 6.65 10.95 3.12
C ALA A 245 7.20 10.10 1.96
N VAL A 246 6.55 10.11 0.79
CA VAL A 246 7.07 9.45 -0.44
C VAL A 246 8.43 10.02 -0.81
N LEU A 247 8.58 11.35 -0.77
CA LEU A 247 9.84 12.00 -1.12
C LEU A 247 10.98 11.62 -0.15
N VAL A 248 10.71 11.56 1.15
CA VAL A 248 11.71 11.21 2.16
C VAL A 248 12.00 9.70 2.13
N ALA A 249 10.97 8.86 2.22
CA ALA A 249 11.10 7.42 2.30
C ALA A 249 11.51 6.74 0.98
N GLY A 250 11.29 7.39 -0.16
CA GLY A 250 11.82 6.95 -1.45
C GLY A 250 13.17 7.60 -1.76
N GLY A 251 13.33 8.89 -1.48
CA GLY A 251 14.51 9.66 -1.82
C GLY A 251 15.76 9.23 -1.06
N LEU A 252 15.68 9.04 0.27
CA LEU A 252 16.83 8.59 1.07
C LEU A 252 17.36 7.22 0.60
N PRO A 253 16.53 6.20 0.37
CA PRO A 253 17.00 4.93 -0.19
C PRO A 253 17.63 5.08 -1.58
N LEU A 254 17.03 5.85 -2.48
CA LEU A 254 17.62 6.07 -3.82
C LEU A 254 19.02 6.72 -3.73
N LEU A 255 19.17 7.72 -2.86
CA LEU A 255 20.48 8.35 -2.61
C LEU A 255 21.47 7.35 -1.99
N SER A 256 21.01 6.55 -1.04
CA SER A 256 21.86 5.55 -0.38
C SER A 256 22.35 4.48 -1.35
N VAL A 257 21.45 3.95 -2.20
CA VAL A 257 21.82 2.94 -3.19
C VAL A 257 22.75 3.55 -4.25
N ALA A 258 22.47 4.75 -4.75
CA ALA A 258 23.34 5.44 -5.69
C ALA A 258 24.71 5.72 -5.08
N GLY A 259 24.77 6.18 -3.83
CA GLY A 259 26.02 6.43 -3.12
C GLY A 259 26.85 5.18 -2.89
N ALA A 260 26.21 4.08 -2.53
CA ALA A 260 26.89 2.78 -2.36
C ALA A 260 27.48 2.28 -3.69
N HIS A 261 26.73 2.37 -4.79
CA HIS A 261 27.21 1.99 -6.12
C HIS A 261 28.29 2.93 -6.66
N GLY A 262 28.24 4.22 -6.35
CA GLY A 262 29.29 5.17 -6.72
C GLY A 262 30.60 4.93 -5.97
N ALA A 263 30.52 4.55 -4.68
CA ALA A 263 31.69 4.24 -3.88
C ALA A 263 32.28 2.84 -4.17
N HIS A 264 31.41 1.87 -4.50
CA HIS A 264 31.77 0.46 -4.67
C HIS A 264 31.14 -0.09 -5.96
N SER A 265 31.87 -0.01 -7.08
CA SER A 265 31.40 -0.50 -8.39
C SER A 265 31.11 -2.02 -8.44
N THR A 266 31.50 -2.78 -7.44
CA THR A 266 31.32 -4.24 -7.33
C THR A 266 30.10 -4.64 -6.49
N LEU A 267 29.28 -3.68 -6.03
CA LEU A 267 28.08 -4.00 -5.25
C LEU A 267 27.10 -4.82 -6.09
N ALA A 268 26.68 -5.96 -5.57
CA ALA A 268 25.77 -6.87 -6.27
C ALA A 268 24.33 -6.40 -6.11
N GLY A 269 23.72 -5.97 -7.23
CA GLY A 269 22.30 -5.61 -7.26
C GLY A 269 21.97 -4.25 -6.63
N TYR A 270 20.73 -3.79 -6.86
CA TYR A 270 20.26 -2.46 -6.46
C TYR A 270 19.17 -2.53 -5.37
N ASP A 271 18.95 -3.69 -4.79
CA ASP A 271 18.01 -3.83 -3.67
C ASP A 271 18.59 -3.16 -2.42
N TYR A 272 17.75 -2.54 -1.61
CA TYR A 272 18.22 -1.72 -0.50
C TYR A 272 18.99 -2.52 0.57
N ASP A 273 18.63 -3.77 0.78
CA ASP A 273 19.32 -4.67 1.72
C ASP A 273 20.75 -5.02 1.29
N ASN A 274 21.06 -4.97 -0.01
CA ASN A 274 22.44 -5.13 -0.50
C ASN A 274 23.34 -4.00 0.00
N VAL A 275 22.79 -2.77 0.12
CA VAL A 275 23.54 -1.64 0.71
C VAL A 275 23.84 -1.89 2.18
N ILE A 276 22.87 -2.41 2.94
CA ILE A 276 23.05 -2.77 4.35
C ILE A 276 24.10 -3.88 4.48
N GLN A 277 24.03 -4.88 3.62
CA GLN A 277 24.99 -5.97 3.59
C GLN A 277 26.42 -5.51 3.27
N ALA A 278 26.57 -4.52 2.38
CA ALA A 278 27.85 -3.93 2.04
C ALA A 278 28.50 -3.13 3.18
N ILE A 279 27.69 -2.56 4.09
CA ILE A 279 28.20 -1.95 5.34
C ILE A 279 28.92 -2.99 6.19
N GLY A 280 28.40 -4.20 6.23
CA GLY A 280 29.02 -5.36 6.84
C GLY A 280 29.10 -5.34 8.37
N GLY A 281 29.70 -6.41 8.92
CA GLY A 281 30.01 -6.54 10.33
C GLY A 281 28.79 -6.52 11.26
N PRO A 282 28.98 -6.29 12.56
CA PRO A 282 27.90 -6.25 13.56
C PRO A 282 26.87 -5.17 13.30
N VAL A 283 27.28 -4.07 12.63
CA VAL A 283 26.38 -2.96 12.29
C VAL A 283 25.29 -3.41 11.33
N ALA A 284 25.66 -4.13 10.26
CA ALA A 284 24.68 -4.68 9.32
C ALA A 284 23.72 -5.66 10.00
N SER A 285 24.24 -6.55 10.86
CA SER A 285 23.40 -7.50 11.62
C SER A 285 22.37 -6.78 12.49
N VAL A 286 22.78 -5.75 13.24
CA VAL A 286 21.86 -4.94 14.05
C VAL A 286 20.84 -4.24 13.17
N MET A 287 21.24 -3.69 12.03
CA MET A 287 20.31 -3.04 11.08
C MET A 287 19.25 -4.03 10.57
N PHE A 288 19.64 -5.24 10.18
CA PHE A 288 18.68 -6.26 9.74
C PHE A 288 17.67 -6.61 10.82
N PHE A 289 18.10 -6.81 12.07
CA PHE A 289 17.16 -7.02 13.18
C PHE A 289 16.22 -5.82 13.41
N LEU A 290 16.73 -4.59 13.32
CA LEU A 290 15.92 -3.40 13.50
C LEU A 290 14.88 -3.25 12.38
N PHE A 291 15.22 -3.58 11.13
CA PHE A 291 14.23 -3.60 10.03
C PHE A 291 13.19 -4.71 10.21
N ALA A 292 13.57 -5.88 10.70
CA ALA A 292 12.63 -6.94 11.04
C ALA A 292 11.66 -6.47 12.14
N ILE A 293 12.16 -5.87 13.22
CA ILE A 293 11.36 -5.30 14.32
C ILE A 293 10.45 -4.18 13.81
N ALA A 294 10.97 -3.29 12.94
CA ALA A 294 10.19 -2.21 12.34
C ALA A 294 9.03 -2.71 11.45
N SER A 295 9.06 -3.96 10.98
CA SER A 295 7.96 -4.56 10.22
C SER A 295 6.81 -5.08 11.09
N ILE A 296 6.98 -5.19 12.42
CA ILE A 296 5.95 -5.69 13.35
C ILE A 296 4.62 -4.96 13.20
N PRO A 297 4.56 -3.59 13.23
CA PRO A 297 3.31 -2.88 13.09
C PRO A 297 2.58 -3.21 11.79
N ALA A 298 3.30 -3.21 10.66
CA ALA A 298 2.72 -3.49 9.35
C ALA A 298 2.18 -4.92 9.29
N THR A 299 2.95 -5.91 9.75
CA THR A 299 2.54 -7.32 9.73
C THR A 299 1.30 -7.55 10.58
N CYS A 300 1.28 -7.06 11.82
CA CYS A 300 0.13 -7.20 12.71
C CYS A 300 -1.11 -6.49 12.18
N PHE A 301 -0.93 -5.29 11.57
CA PHE A 301 -2.01 -4.50 11.03
C PHE A 301 -2.66 -5.17 9.82
N CYS A 302 -1.86 -5.75 8.92
CA CYS A 302 -2.36 -6.50 7.78
C CYS A 302 -3.20 -7.71 8.21
N ALA A 303 -2.71 -8.51 9.18
CA ALA A 303 -3.46 -9.62 9.75
C ALA A 303 -4.79 -9.16 10.39
N PHE A 304 -4.77 -8.05 11.14
CA PHE A 304 -5.95 -7.46 11.78
C PHE A 304 -6.99 -6.98 10.74
N ILE A 305 -6.55 -6.25 9.69
CA ILE A 305 -7.48 -5.77 8.65
C ILE A 305 -8.07 -6.93 7.86
N ALA A 306 -7.25 -7.93 7.47
CA ALA A 306 -7.75 -9.12 6.79
C ALA A 306 -8.85 -9.79 7.62
N GLY A 307 -8.60 -10.03 8.90
CA GLY A 307 -9.57 -10.63 9.80
C GLY A 307 -10.86 -9.82 9.95
N ASN A 308 -10.75 -8.50 10.07
CA ASN A 308 -11.91 -7.60 10.13
C ASN A 308 -12.71 -7.60 8.83
N SER A 309 -12.03 -7.54 7.68
CA SER A 309 -12.68 -7.54 6.38
C SER A 309 -13.54 -8.78 6.19
N PHE A 310 -12.98 -9.98 6.43
CA PHE A 310 -13.72 -11.21 6.27
C PHE A 310 -14.84 -11.38 7.32
N SER A 311 -14.58 -11.06 8.59
CA SER A 311 -15.61 -11.19 9.64
C SER A 311 -16.76 -10.19 9.48
N THR A 312 -16.51 -9.03 8.88
CA THR A 312 -17.55 -8.03 8.60
C THR A 312 -18.38 -8.41 7.37
N MET A 313 -17.71 -8.97 6.35
CA MET A 313 -18.35 -9.28 5.06
C MET A 313 -19.00 -10.67 5.04
N ILE A 314 -18.50 -11.63 5.79
CA ILE A 314 -19.04 -13.01 5.81
C ILE A 314 -19.77 -13.24 7.12
N PRO A 315 -21.13 -13.36 7.11
CA PRO A 315 -21.89 -13.60 8.33
C PRO A 315 -21.46 -14.86 9.07
N GLY A 316 -21.36 -14.77 10.39
CA GLY A 316 -21.03 -15.91 11.25
C GLY A 316 -19.55 -16.31 11.32
N VAL A 317 -18.66 -15.63 10.58
CA VAL A 317 -17.22 -15.89 10.67
C VAL A 317 -16.59 -15.08 11.80
N PRO A 318 -16.02 -15.73 12.83
CA PRO A 318 -15.35 -15.03 13.93
C PRO A 318 -14.08 -14.34 13.44
N ARG A 319 -13.82 -13.10 13.90
CA ARG A 319 -12.64 -12.31 13.53
C ARG A 319 -11.33 -13.05 13.77
N VAL A 320 -11.18 -13.71 14.94
CA VAL A 320 -9.95 -14.44 15.27
C VAL A 320 -9.72 -15.60 14.28
N ALA A 321 -10.76 -16.36 13.94
CA ALA A 321 -10.66 -17.48 13.01
C ALA A 321 -10.25 -16.99 11.60
N SER A 322 -10.88 -15.91 11.11
CA SER A 322 -10.53 -15.32 9.80
C SER A 322 -9.12 -14.72 9.78
N THR A 323 -8.68 -14.09 10.89
CA THR A 323 -7.30 -13.59 11.03
C THR A 323 -6.29 -14.72 10.92
N LEU A 324 -6.51 -15.82 11.66
CA LEU A 324 -5.59 -16.96 11.65
C LEU A 324 -5.58 -17.71 10.32
N ALA A 325 -6.75 -17.89 9.70
CA ALA A 325 -6.84 -18.51 8.37
C ALA A 325 -6.14 -17.67 7.30
N GLY A 326 -6.37 -16.36 7.28
CA GLY A 326 -5.66 -15.44 6.38
C GLY A 326 -4.16 -15.43 6.61
N ALA A 327 -3.73 -15.45 7.88
CA ALA A 327 -2.32 -15.51 8.23
C ALA A 327 -1.66 -16.83 7.78
N ALA A 328 -2.35 -17.97 7.91
CA ALA A 328 -1.83 -19.25 7.43
C ALA A 328 -1.54 -19.23 5.92
N ILE A 329 -2.46 -18.65 5.13
CA ILE A 329 -2.26 -18.43 3.69
C ILE A 329 -1.05 -17.50 3.46
N GLY A 330 -0.98 -16.39 4.18
CA GLY A 330 0.13 -15.42 4.05
C GLY A 330 1.47 -16.01 4.43
N ILE A 331 1.55 -16.83 5.49
CA ILE A 331 2.77 -17.56 5.87
C ILE A 331 3.19 -18.52 4.73
N ALA A 332 2.25 -19.28 4.17
CA ALA A 332 2.54 -20.17 3.04
C ALA A 332 3.12 -19.41 1.84
N LEU A 333 2.54 -18.25 1.48
CA LEU A 333 3.06 -17.39 0.42
C LEU A 333 4.46 -16.84 0.74
N ALA A 334 4.72 -16.50 2.00
CA ALA A 334 6.02 -16.02 2.44
C ALA A 334 7.10 -17.11 2.35
N VAL A 335 6.87 -18.27 2.98
CA VAL A 335 7.88 -19.34 3.04
C VAL A 335 8.14 -20.01 1.70
N THR A 336 7.20 -19.93 0.76
CA THR A 336 7.39 -20.41 -0.62
C THR A 336 8.10 -19.40 -1.53
N GLY A 337 8.36 -18.18 -1.05
CA GLY A 337 9.03 -17.11 -1.81
C GLY A 337 8.15 -16.34 -2.80
N VAL A 338 6.85 -16.66 -2.88
CA VAL A 338 5.92 -15.91 -3.76
C VAL A 338 5.87 -14.42 -3.38
N ALA A 339 5.97 -14.13 -2.10
CA ALA A 339 5.93 -12.77 -1.55
C ALA A 339 7.19 -11.92 -1.82
N ALA A 340 8.26 -12.51 -2.36
CA ALA A 340 9.50 -11.78 -2.70
C ALA A 340 9.32 -10.80 -3.86
N ASN A 341 8.38 -11.05 -4.77
CA ASN A 341 8.19 -10.24 -5.98
C ASN A 341 7.29 -9.03 -5.69
N LEU A 342 7.90 -7.99 -5.11
CA LEU A 342 7.19 -6.75 -4.73
C LEU A 342 6.59 -6.03 -5.94
N ILE A 343 7.30 -5.94 -7.05
CA ILE A 343 6.84 -5.19 -8.24
C ILE A 343 5.58 -5.82 -8.81
N SER A 344 5.53 -7.15 -8.93
CA SER A 344 4.34 -7.85 -9.36
C SER A 344 3.19 -7.67 -8.38
N PHE A 345 3.47 -7.72 -7.07
CA PHE A 345 2.46 -7.52 -6.05
C PHE A 345 1.89 -6.09 -6.11
N PHE A 346 2.73 -5.06 -6.24
CA PHE A 346 2.29 -3.66 -6.39
C PHE A 346 1.45 -3.45 -7.65
N THR A 347 1.76 -4.15 -8.75
CA THR A 347 0.95 -4.13 -9.96
C THR A 347 -0.45 -4.69 -9.69
N ILE A 348 -0.57 -5.82 -8.98
CA ILE A 348 -1.87 -6.40 -8.59
C ILE A 348 -2.65 -5.46 -7.66
N VAL A 349 -1.98 -4.86 -6.68
CA VAL A 349 -2.59 -3.89 -5.75
C VAL A 349 -3.12 -2.68 -6.51
N GLY A 350 -2.31 -2.11 -7.40
CA GLY A 350 -2.69 -0.98 -8.23
C GLY A 350 -3.84 -1.29 -9.18
N ALA A 351 -3.79 -2.45 -9.85
CA ALA A 351 -4.86 -2.92 -10.73
C ALA A 351 -6.18 -3.13 -9.98
N SER A 352 -6.11 -3.62 -8.73
CA SER A 352 -7.29 -3.91 -7.92
C SER A 352 -7.93 -2.65 -7.34
N PHE A 353 -7.14 -1.74 -6.76
CA PHE A 353 -7.64 -0.56 -6.04
C PHE A 353 -7.60 0.74 -6.83
N GLY A 354 -6.83 0.80 -7.92
CA GLY A 354 -6.86 1.95 -8.83
C GLY A 354 -8.27 2.24 -9.33
N PRO A 355 -8.98 1.30 -9.95
CA PRO A 355 -10.32 1.54 -10.46
C PRO A 355 -11.36 1.74 -9.37
N ILE A 356 -11.17 1.20 -8.15
CA ILE A 356 -12.02 1.50 -7.00
C ILE A 356 -11.92 2.99 -6.65
N CYS A 357 -10.71 3.50 -6.47
CA CYS A 357 -10.49 4.92 -6.19
C CYS A 357 -11.01 5.81 -7.33
N GLY A 358 -10.81 5.41 -8.58
CA GLY A 358 -11.31 6.13 -9.76
C GLY A 358 -12.84 6.18 -9.79
N ALA A 359 -13.52 5.05 -9.61
CA ALA A 359 -14.98 4.98 -9.57
C ALA A 359 -15.57 5.77 -8.40
N MET A 360 -14.95 5.68 -7.21
CA MET A 360 -15.37 6.47 -6.04
C MET A 360 -15.19 7.97 -6.27
N ALA A 361 -14.12 8.37 -6.95
CA ALA A 361 -13.89 9.77 -7.32
C ALA A 361 -14.95 10.27 -8.31
N ALA A 362 -15.29 9.49 -9.33
CA ALA A 362 -16.36 9.80 -10.27
C ALA A 362 -17.72 9.90 -9.58
N ASP A 363 -18.08 8.93 -8.72
CA ASP A 363 -19.33 8.94 -7.95
C ASP A 363 -19.43 10.18 -7.05
N TYR A 364 -18.35 10.54 -6.35
CA TYR A 364 -18.29 11.73 -5.50
C TYR A 364 -18.50 13.02 -6.29
N LEU A 365 -17.87 13.18 -7.45
CA LEU A 365 -18.02 14.37 -8.28
C LEU A 365 -19.43 14.47 -8.89
N LEU A 366 -19.97 13.37 -9.41
CA LEU A 366 -21.32 13.31 -9.98
C LEU A 366 -22.40 13.57 -8.93
N SER A 367 -22.12 13.22 -7.66
CA SER A 367 -23.03 13.46 -6.52
C SER A 367 -22.87 14.85 -5.89
N GLY A 368 -22.20 15.80 -6.56
CA GLY A 368 -22.02 17.18 -6.06
C GLY A 368 -21.04 17.26 -4.88
N LYS A 369 -19.97 16.48 -4.91
CA LYS A 369 -18.92 16.40 -3.88
C LYS A 369 -19.45 15.97 -2.50
N ARG A 370 -20.39 15.03 -2.50
CA ARG A 370 -20.99 14.41 -1.30
C ARG A 370 -21.12 12.92 -1.49
N TRP A 371 -21.33 12.21 -0.41
CA TRP A 371 -21.72 10.82 -0.46
C TRP A 371 -23.18 10.72 -0.89
N ALA A 372 -23.46 9.93 -1.94
CA ALA A 372 -24.82 9.77 -2.45
C ALA A 372 -25.73 8.93 -1.52
N GLY A 373 -25.12 8.13 -0.65
CA GLY A 373 -25.80 7.09 0.12
C GLY A 373 -25.66 5.70 -0.53
N PRO A 374 -26.00 4.63 0.21
CA PRO A 374 -25.92 3.26 -0.31
C PRO A 374 -26.92 3.07 -1.46
N ARG A 375 -26.52 2.37 -2.52
CA ARG A 375 -27.39 2.04 -3.65
C ARG A 375 -27.92 0.62 -3.56
N ALA A 376 -29.15 0.39 -4.01
CA ALA A 376 -29.83 -0.90 -3.93
C ALA A 376 -29.07 -1.98 -4.74
N GLY A 377 -28.99 -3.19 -4.17
CA GLY A 377 -28.44 -4.35 -4.88
C GLY A 377 -26.95 -4.21 -5.25
N ILE A 378 -26.63 -4.51 -6.49
CA ILE A 378 -25.31 -4.36 -7.09
C ILE A 378 -25.35 -3.15 -8.04
N ASN A 379 -24.39 -2.23 -7.89
CA ASN A 379 -24.22 -1.14 -8.84
C ASN A 379 -23.30 -1.61 -9.99
N PHE A 380 -23.89 -2.00 -11.11
CA PHE A 380 -23.15 -2.49 -12.28
C PHE A 380 -22.22 -1.43 -12.88
N ALA A 381 -22.52 -0.13 -12.76
CA ALA A 381 -21.60 0.91 -13.19
C ALA A 381 -20.26 0.81 -12.44
N GLY A 382 -20.28 0.53 -11.14
CA GLY A 382 -19.07 0.33 -10.35
C GLY A 382 -18.32 -0.96 -10.73
N TYR A 383 -19.02 -2.06 -10.90
CA TYR A 383 -18.39 -3.36 -11.23
C TYR A 383 -17.77 -3.37 -12.62
N ILE A 384 -18.45 -2.83 -13.62
CA ILE A 384 -17.92 -2.75 -14.99
C ILE A 384 -16.72 -1.79 -15.03
N ALA A 385 -16.80 -0.67 -14.32
CA ALA A 385 -15.68 0.27 -14.19
C ALA A 385 -14.46 -0.38 -13.53
N TRP A 386 -14.69 -1.16 -12.47
CA TRP A 386 -13.64 -1.93 -11.83
C TRP A 386 -13.03 -2.97 -12.76
N ALA A 387 -13.84 -3.78 -13.44
CA ALA A 387 -13.37 -4.83 -14.34
C ALA A 387 -12.53 -4.24 -15.50
N ALA A 388 -13.01 -3.16 -16.12
CA ALA A 388 -12.28 -2.47 -17.19
C ALA A 388 -10.94 -1.90 -16.67
N GLY A 389 -10.95 -1.24 -15.53
CA GLY A 389 -9.73 -0.70 -14.93
C GLY A 389 -8.77 -1.80 -14.46
N PHE A 390 -9.28 -2.91 -13.93
CA PHE A 390 -8.46 -4.06 -13.54
C PHE A 390 -7.74 -4.67 -14.75
N VAL A 391 -8.44 -4.87 -15.87
CA VAL A 391 -7.83 -5.37 -17.11
C VAL A 391 -6.69 -4.45 -17.58
N VAL A 392 -6.90 -3.13 -17.56
CA VAL A 392 -5.84 -2.16 -17.88
C VAL A 392 -4.67 -2.25 -16.89
N GLY A 393 -4.97 -2.39 -15.60
CA GLY A 393 -3.96 -2.48 -14.56
C GLY A 393 -3.08 -3.72 -14.61
N ILE A 394 -3.58 -4.83 -15.16
CA ILE A 394 -2.82 -6.08 -15.29
C ILE A 394 -2.09 -6.23 -16.64
N LEU A 395 -2.20 -5.26 -17.56
CA LEU A 395 -1.51 -5.31 -18.86
C LEU A 395 -0.01 -5.64 -18.76
N PRO A 396 0.76 -5.16 -17.74
CA PRO A 396 2.17 -5.52 -17.61
C PRO A 396 2.45 -7.03 -17.46
N PHE A 397 1.47 -7.83 -17.04
CA PHE A 397 1.61 -9.29 -16.93
C PHE A 397 1.39 -10.02 -18.25
N LEU A 398 0.78 -9.37 -19.23
CA LEU A 398 0.53 -10.01 -20.51
C LEU A 398 1.84 -10.18 -21.30
N PRO A 399 1.90 -11.15 -22.22
CA PRO A 399 3.07 -11.40 -23.07
C PRO A 399 3.21 -10.35 -24.17
N LEU A 400 3.36 -9.09 -23.76
CA LEU A 400 3.56 -7.94 -24.66
C LEU A 400 5.05 -7.77 -24.97
N SER A 401 5.36 -7.11 -26.11
CA SER A 401 6.75 -6.72 -26.41
C SER A 401 7.32 -5.80 -25.34
N ALA A 402 8.65 -5.79 -25.18
CA ALA A 402 9.32 -4.92 -24.20
C ALA A 402 8.99 -3.43 -24.40
N GLU A 403 8.89 -3.01 -25.66
CA GLU A 403 8.52 -1.65 -26.02
C GLU A 403 7.09 -1.32 -25.53
N VAL A 404 6.11 -2.16 -25.83
CA VAL A 404 4.72 -1.94 -25.38
C VAL A 404 4.63 -1.95 -23.85
N LYS A 405 5.38 -2.85 -23.18
CA LYS A 405 5.44 -2.87 -21.71
C LYS A 405 5.88 -1.55 -21.09
N THR A 406 6.74 -0.81 -21.77
CA THR A 406 7.17 0.51 -21.33
C THR A 406 6.01 1.53 -21.34
N TYR A 407 5.16 1.49 -22.37
CA TYR A 407 4.03 2.43 -22.51
C TYR A 407 2.80 2.06 -21.69
N VAL A 408 2.65 0.82 -21.24
CA VAL A 408 1.58 0.44 -20.32
C VAL A 408 1.87 0.81 -18.85
N GLN A 409 3.05 1.36 -18.58
CA GLN A 409 3.36 1.95 -17.28
C GLN A 409 3.15 3.47 -17.29
N PRO A 410 2.64 4.06 -16.19
CA PRO A 410 2.29 3.44 -14.89
C PRO A 410 0.86 2.85 -14.89
N ALA A 411 0.76 1.53 -14.94
CA ALA A 411 -0.51 0.80 -15.11
C ALA A 411 -1.55 1.12 -14.03
N ALA A 412 -1.11 1.32 -12.78
CA ALA A 412 -2.00 1.70 -11.68
C ALA A 412 -2.71 3.05 -11.94
N LEU A 413 -2.01 4.02 -12.52
CA LEU A 413 -2.60 5.32 -12.87
C LEU A 413 -3.63 5.19 -14.02
N TYR A 414 -3.29 4.42 -15.04
CA TYR A 414 -4.23 4.14 -16.15
C TYR A 414 -5.47 3.39 -15.66
N SER A 415 -5.29 2.44 -14.75
CA SER A 415 -6.37 1.72 -14.08
C SER A 415 -7.32 2.66 -13.34
N PHE A 416 -6.80 3.66 -12.60
CA PHE A 416 -7.58 4.69 -11.94
C PHE A 416 -8.43 5.48 -12.95
N PHE A 417 -7.80 6.03 -14.00
CA PHE A 417 -8.53 6.83 -14.99
C PHE A 417 -9.56 6.01 -15.77
N THR A 418 -9.25 4.76 -16.10
CA THR A 418 -10.22 3.85 -16.73
C THR A 418 -11.43 3.64 -15.82
N GLY A 419 -11.20 3.34 -14.53
CA GLY A 419 -12.28 3.20 -13.55
C GLY A 419 -13.12 4.46 -13.41
N PHE A 420 -12.46 5.63 -13.36
CA PHE A 420 -13.13 6.92 -13.29
C PHE A 420 -14.02 7.20 -14.52
N VAL A 421 -13.47 7.09 -15.73
CA VAL A 421 -14.17 7.43 -16.97
C VAL A 421 -15.31 6.45 -17.23
N VAL A 422 -15.04 5.14 -17.12
CA VAL A 422 -16.07 4.12 -17.34
C VAL A 422 -17.22 4.28 -16.35
N TYR A 423 -16.92 4.49 -15.05
CA TYR A 423 -17.97 4.76 -14.07
C TYR A 423 -18.79 5.98 -14.43
N ALA A 424 -18.15 7.09 -14.77
CA ALA A 424 -18.84 8.34 -15.10
C ALA A 424 -19.77 8.21 -16.34
N LEU A 425 -19.32 7.48 -17.36
CA LEU A 425 -20.11 7.22 -18.56
C LEU A 425 -21.33 6.34 -18.25
N LEU A 426 -21.13 5.24 -17.54
CA LEU A 426 -22.20 4.30 -17.20
C LEU A 426 -23.21 4.90 -16.21
N ALA A 427 -22.75 5.73 -15.27
CA ALA A 427 -23.61 6.46 -14.36
C ALA A 427 -24.52 7.45 -15.09
N LYS A 428 -23.96 8.21 -16.06
CA LYS A 428 -24.75 9.11 -16.92
C LYS A 428 -25.69 8.37 -17.84
N ALA A 429 -25.35 7.15 -18.25
CA ALA A 429 -26.23 6.27 -19.02
C ALA A 429 -27.37 5.63 -18.19
N GLY A 430 -27.45 5.93 -16.89
CA GLY A 430 -28.54 5.46 -16.03
C GLY A 430 -28.35 4.08 -15.42
N LEU A 431 -27.13 3.51 -15.45
CA LEU A 431 -26.88 2.18 -14.89
C LEU A 431 -26.78 2.15 -13.35
N GLN A 432 -26.87 3.32 -12.70
CA GLN A 432 -26.84 3.40 -11.24
C GLN A 432 -28.20 3.01 -10.63
N PRO A 433 -28.26 2.06 -9.68
CA PRO A 433 -29.47 1.78 -8.93
C PRO A 433 -29.88 2.95 -8.03
N LYS A 434 -31.13 2.94 -7.61
CA LYS A 434 -31.66 3.95 -6.67
C LYS A 434 -30.92 3.88 -5.33
N VAL A 435 -30.75 5.05 -4.70
CA VAL A 435 -30.23 5.16 -3.33
C VAL A 435 -31.29 4.62 -2.35
N VAL A 436 -30.82 3.95 -1.30
CA VAL A 436 -31.66 3.44 -0.21
C VAL A 436 -31.28 4.14 1.09
N ASP A 437 -32.29 4.38 1.93
CA ASP A 437 -32.07 5.08 3.20
C ASP A 437 -31.32 4.19 4.20
N MET A 438 -30.39 4.79 4.92
CA MET A 438 -29.80 4.20 6.12
C MET A 438 -30.74 4.36 7.31
N PRO A 439 -30.75 3.40 8.26
CA PRO A 439 -31.44 3.61 9.52
C PRO A 439 -30.92 4.88 10.22
N LYS A 440 -31.87 5.65 10.77
CA LYS A 440 -31.52 6.86 11.55
C LYS A 440 -30.90 6.49 12.88
#